data_579db78834a18691d7035a9ed20bb5d5
#
_entry.id   579db78834a18691d7035a9ed20bb5d5
#
_cell.length_a   1.000
_cell.length_b   1.000
_cell.length_c   1.000
_cell.angle_alpha   90.00
_cell.angle_beta   90.00
_cell.angle_gamma   90.00
#
_symmetry.space_group_name_H-M   'P 1'
#
loop_
_entity.id
_entity.type
_entity.pdbx_description
1 polymer ?
#
loop_
_entity_poly.entity_id
_entity_poly.type
_entity_poly.pdbx_seq_one_letter_code
_entity_poly.pdbx_strand_id
1 'polypeptide(L)'
;EDIYLPFKPKKRTKASMARDAGLKPLADLFVEQPSKGPAPEDAATAYVCDEYPDVTSVIQGACHIIAETASENGAYRKYLRKSFWRDGVVWCALHEEEEAASTYLTYKDFHQPVRSIPSHRVLAINRGEAQKALKVTLAVRDDVYMEELCRRIVKRPSPYEQILRDAAQDSYKRLIAPQMEREIRNDLTEKAKDQAIKVFAENLRNLLLQPPFAGQIILGLDPGYRTGCKAAVIDSTGTVLDYGTFYLTGSKKQQQDSDTGLTNMICRHGVTLISIGNGTASYETEQF
;
A
#
# COMPACT_ATOMS: atom_id res chain seq x y z
N GLU A 1 -14.39 -6.22 11.72
CA GLU A 1 -13.77 -4.95 12.20
C GLU A 1 -14.85 -3.91 12.54
N ASP A 2 -15.85 -3.68 11.68
CA ASP A 2 -16.91 -2.68 11.90
C ASP A 2 -17.71 -2.88 13.21
N ILE A 3 -17.86 -4.11 13.69
CA ILE A 3 -18.53 -4.42 14.97
C ILE A 3 -17.66 -4.00 16.17
N TYR A 4 -16.36 -4.06 16.03
CA TYR A 4 -15.40 -3.75 17.09
C TYR A 4 -15.07 -2.25 17.20
N LEU A 5 -15.23 -1.49 16.11
CA LEU A 5 -14.85 -0.07 16.03
C LEU A 5 -15.41 0.79 17.17
N PRO A 6 -16.69 0.67 17.59
CA PRO A 6 -17.25 1.46 18.69
C PRO A 6 -16.60 1.15 20.05
N PHE A 7 -16.00 -0.03 20.20
CA PHE A 7 -15.39 -0.51 21.44
C PHE A 7 -13.86 -0.39 21.47
N LYS A 8 -13.26 -0.03 20.32
CA LYS A 8 -11.80 0.11 20.19
C LYS A 8 -11.29 1.25 21.06
N PRO A 9 -10.29 1.02 21.94
CA PRO A 9 -9.66 2.10 22.69
C PRO A 9 -9.13 3.19 21.75
N LYS A 10 -9.60 4.41 21.94
CA LYS A 10 -9.21 5.56 21.13
C LYS A 10 -8.20 6.41 21.85
N LYS A 11 -7.26 6.99 21.10
CA LYS A 11 -6.46 8.12 21.60
C LYS A 11 -7.41 9.32 21.79
N ARG A 12 -6.96 10.33 22.53
CA ARG A 12 -7.71 11.56 22.78
C ARG A 12 -8.18 12.18 21.44
N THR A 13 -9.48 12.11 21.16
CA THR A 13 -10.12 12.65 19.95
C THR A 13 -10.88 13.93 20.29
N LYS A 14 -11.23 14.75 19.27
CA LYS A 14 -12.10 15.91 19.47
C LYS A 14 -13.44 15.52 20.12
N ALA A 15 -13.99 14.38 19.73
CA ALA A 15 -15.24 13.87 20.27
C ALA A 15 -15.08 13.36 21.72
N SER A 16 -13.95 12.69 22.07
CA SER A 16 -13.69 12.31 23.46
C SER A 16 -13.56 13.52 24.37
N MET A 17 -12.82 14.54 23.92
CA MET A 17 -12.70 15.81 24.66
C MET A 17 -14.05 16.47 24.91
N ALA A 18 -14.92 16.50 23.89
CA ALA A 18 -16.27 17.04 24.02
C ALA A 18 -17.16 16.21 24.96
N ARG A 19 -16.99 14.87 24.98
CA ARG A 19 -17.72 14.01 25.95
C ARG A 19 -17.20 14.24 27.37
N ASP A 20 -15.89 14.38 27.56
CA ASP A 20 -15.27 14.63 28.87
C ASP A 20 -15.73 16.00 29.43
N ALA A 21 -15.93 17.00 28.56
CA ALA A 21 -16.51 18.30 28.89
C ALA A 21 -18.04 18.27 29.11
N GLY A 22 -18.68 17.10 29.04
CA GLY A 22 -20.11 16.95 29.33
C GLY A 22 -21.05 17.32 28.18
N LEU A 23 -20.59 17.45 26.93
CA LEU A 23 -21.42 17.88 25.79
C LEU A 23 -22.27 16.75 25.19
N LYS A 24 -22.18 15.52 25.70
CA LYS A 24 -22.93 14.38 25.17
C LYS A 24 -24.46 14.59 25.21
N PRO A 25 -25.11 15.10 26.30
CA PRO A 25 -26.54 15.29 26.32
C PRO A 25 -27.01 16.30 25.25
N LEU A 26 -26.22 17.33 24.95
CA LEU A 26 -26.52 18.29 23.89
C LEU A 26 -26.45 17.60 22.50
N ALA A 27 -25.45 16.78 22.26
CA ALA A 27 -25.33 15.99 21.03
C ALA A 27 -26.52 15.04 20.87
N ASP A 28 -26.94 14.37 21.94
CA ASP A 28 -28.10 13.47 21.96
C ASP A 28 -29.39 14.25 21.62
N LEU A 29 -29.61 15.45 22.20
CA LEU A 29 -30.73 16.32 21.89
C LEU A 29 -30.78 16.66 20.38
N PHE A 30 -29.63 17.01 19.78
CA PHE A 30 -29.58 17.31 18.35
C PHE A 30 -29.93 16.09 17.50
N VAL A 31 -29.51 14.90 17.89
CA VAL A 31 -29.80 13.64 17.19
C VAL A 31 -31.27 13.22 17.36
N GLU A 32 -31.89 13.51 18.48
CA GLU A 32 -33.31 13.23 18.72
C GLU A 32 -34.23 14.05 17.83
N GLN A 33 -33.79 15.22 17.36
CA GLN A 33 -34.49 16.08 16.41
C GLN A 33 -35.93 16.40 16.85
N PRO A 34 -36.21 16.93 18.06
CA PRO A 34 -37.53 17.31 18.43
C PRO A 34 -38.02 18.45 17.52
N SER A 35 -39.26 18.32 17.02
CA SER A 35 -39.88 19.33 16.12
C SER A 35 -40.15 20.68 16.79
N LYS A 36 -40.26 20.70 18.12
CA LYS A 36 -40.48 21.89 18.98
C LYS A 36 -39.37 21.91 20.06
N GLY A 37 -38.13 21.96 19.66
CA GLY A 37 -36.99 22.13 20.56
C GLY A 37 -36.60 23.60 20.72
N PRO A 38 -35.77 23.93 21.74
CA PRO A 38 -35.16 25.25 21.85
C PRO A 38 -34.26 25.54 20.62
N ALA A 39 -33.96 26.82 20.38
CA ALA A 39 -32.97 27.18 19.40
C ALA A 39 -31.60 26.52 19.77
N PRO A 40 -30.79 26.12 18.80
CA PRO A 40 -29.50 25.47 19.08
C PRO A 40 -28.62 26.29 20.03
N GLU A 41 -28.58 27.58 19.86
CA GLU A 41 -27.80 28.54 20.65
C GLU A 41 -28.29 28.58 22.11
N ASP A 42 -29.61 28.58 22.31
CA ASP A 42 -30.23 28.57 23.64
C ASP A 42 -29.93 27.26 24.36
N ALA A 43 -30.03 26.13 23.65
CA ALA A 43 -29.70 24.83 24.20
C ALA A 43 -28.19 24.69 24.57
N ALA A 44 -27.31 25.31 23.80
CA ALA A 44 -25.88 25.24 23.99
C ALA A 44 -25.38 26.13 25.14
N THR A 45 -26.09 27.21 25.48
CA THR A 45 -25.68 28.18 26.50
C THR A 45 -25.42 27.51 27.88
N ALA A 46 -26.21 26.50 28.23
CA ALA A 46 -26.06 25.78 29.50
C ALA A 46 -24.79 24.90 29.59
N TYR A 47 -24.05 24.70 28.49
CA TYR A 47 -22.89 23.84 28.40
C TYR A 47 -21.58 24.62 28.20
N VAL A 48 -21.62 25.95 28.26
CA VAL A 48 -20.40 26.79 28.19
C VAL A 48 -19.51 26.49 29.41
N CYS A 49 -18.23 26.21 29.16
CA CYS A 49 -17.24 25.87 30.17
C CYS A 49 -15.85 26.35 29.74
N ASP A 50 -14.82 26.16 30.57
CA ASP A 50 -13.46 26.63 30.30
C ASP A 50 -12.88 26.06 28.99
N GLU A 51 -13.17 24.77 28.68
CA GLU A 51 -12.71 24.13 27.44
C GLU A 51 -13.52 24.57 26.20
N TYR A 52 -14.78 25.04 26.40
CA TYR A 52 -15.69 25.50 25.37
C TYR A 52 -16.31 26.85 25.80
N PRO A 53 -15.56 27.97 25.64
CA PRO A 53 -15.87 29.25 26.27
C PRO A 53 -17.03 30.01 25.63
N ASP A 54 -17.51 29.57 24.48
CA ASP A 54 -18.60 30.21 23.75
C ASP A 54 -19.57 29.18 23.15
N VAL A 55 -20.79 29.63 22.83
CA VAL A 55 -21.86 28.82 22.27
C VAL A 55 -21.48 28.12 20.97
N THR A 56 -20.66 28.77 20.13
CA THR A 56 -20.21 28.22 18.85
C THR A 56 -19.28 27.03 19.07
N SER A 57 -18.34 27.15 20.00
CA SER A 57 -17.42 26.05 20.35
C SER A 57 -18.15 24.87 21.00
N VAL A 58 -19.18 25.12 21.81
CA VAL A 58 -20.05 24.10 22.41
C VAL A 58 -20.80 23.32 21.30
N ILE A 59 -21.45 24.02 20.36
CA ILE A 59 -22.15 23.40 19.24
C ILE A 59 -21.16 22.58 18.40
N GLN A 60 -19.97 23.12 18.13
CA GLN A 60 -18.93 22.39 17.39
C GLN A 60 -18.46 21.13 18.14
N GLY A 61 -18.33 21.19 19.47
CA GLY A 61 -18.04 20.04 20.32
C GLY A 61 -19.10 18.94 20.19
N ALA A 62 -20.38 19.31 20.25
CA ALA A 62 -21.49 18.40 20.03
C ALA A 62 -21.47 17.80 18.61
N CYS A 63 -21.18 18.60 17.57
CA CYS A 63 -20.99 18.13 16.20
C CYS A 63 -19.88 17.08 16.11
N HIS A 64 -18.75 17.24 16.80
CA HIS A 64 -17.69 16.26 16.80
C HIS A 64 -18.12 14.91 17.39
N ILE A 65 -18.97 14.91 18.44
CA ILE A 65 -19.54 13.69 19.03
C ILE A 65 -20.45 13.00 18.00
N ILE A 66 -21.34 13.76 17.34
CA ILE A 66 -22.26 13.24 16.32
C ILE A 66 -21.48 12.68 15.14
N ALA A 67 -20.45 13.40 14.65
CA ALA A 67 -19.62 13.00 13.52
C ALA A 67 -18.88 11.69 13.81
N GLU A 68 -18.31 11.52 15.00
CA GLU A 68 -17.64 10.28 15.38
C GLU A 68 -18.64 9.12 15.47
N THR A 69 -19.79 9.30 16.13
CA THR A 69 -20.83 8.29 16.24
C THR A 69 -21.35 7.84 14.86
N ALA A 70 -21.57 8.80 13.95
CA ALA A 70 -21.97 8.50 12.58
C ALA A 70 -20.90 7.70 11.81
N SER A 71 -19.61 8.02 12.02
CA SER A 71 -18.50 7.34 11.37
C SER A 71 -18.35 5.86 11.78
N GLU A 72 -18.89 5.49 12.93
CA GLU A 72 -18.86 4.12 13.47
C GLU A 72 -20.05 3.26 13.05
N ASN A 73 -20.97 3.83 12.29
CA ASN A 73 -22.15 3.08 11.82
C ASN A 73 -21.75 1.96 10.86
N GLY A 74 -21.76 0.72 11.35
CA GLY A 74 -21.32 -0.45 10.59
C GLY A 74 -22.13 -0.71 9.31
N ALA A 75 -23.43 -0.41 9.31
CA ALA A 75 -24.27 -0.59 8.12
C ALA A 75 -23.89 0.41 7.02
N TYR A 76 -23.62 1.67 7.40
CA TYR A 76 -23.17 2.68 6.45
C TYR A 76 -21.77 2.41 5.93
N ARG A 77 -20.85 2.01 6.80
CA ARG A 77 -19.48 1.58 6.42
C ARG A 77 -19.51 0.42 5.42
N LYS A 78 -20.32 -0.60 5.68
CA LYS A 78 -20.50 -1.73 4.76
C LYS A 78 -21.04 -1.30 3.39
N TYR A 79 -21.98 -0.36 3.38
CA TYR A 79 -22.52 0.24 2.15
C TYR A 79 -21.42 0.99 1.38
N LEU A 80 -20.66 1.86 2.05
CA LEU A 80 -19.60 2.64 1.42
C LEU A 80 -18.46 1.74 0.88
N ARG A 81 -18.03 0.74 1.63
CA ARG A 81 -17.01 -0.21 1.18
C ARG A 81 -17.41 -0.85 -0.14
N LYS A 82 -18.64 -1.34 -0.25
CA LYS A 82 -19.16 -1.91 -1.51
C LYS A 82 -19.21 -0.87 -2.63
N SER A 83 -19.63 0.35 -2.32
CA SER A 83 -19.73 1.42 -3.29
C SER A 83 -18.36 1.88 -3.79
N PHE A 84 -17.37 2.02 -2.91
CA PHE A 84 -16.00 2.38 -3.28
C PHE A 84 -15.33 1.30 -4.14
N TRP A 85 -15.59 0.02 -3.85
CA TRP A 85 -15.15 -1.08 -4.72
C TRP A 85 -15.78 -1.03 -6.11
N ARG A 86 -17.06 -0.67 -6.21
CA ARG A 86 -17.79 -0.63 -7.47
C ARG A 86 -17.45 0.59 -8.30
N ASP A 87 -17.44 1.77 -7.66
CA ASP A 87 -17.44 3.08 -8.33
C ASP A 87 -16.10 3.82 -8.20
N GLY A 88 -15.22 3.37 -7.32
CA GLY A 88 -13.93 4.00 -7.06
C GLY A 88 -12.99 3.91 -8.25
N VAL A 89 -12.23 4.98 -8.46
CA VAL A 89 -11.20 5.10 -9.50
C VAL A 89 -9.89 5.48 -8.83
N VAL A 90 -8.86 4.68 -9.06
CA VAL A 90 -7.49 5.02 -8.65
C VAL A 90 -6.96 6.07 -9.61
N TRP A 91 -6.49 7.19 -9.09
CA TRP A 91 -5.87 8.28 -9.82
C TRP A 91 -4.42 8.46 -9.38
N CYS A 92 -3.54 8.67 -10.37
CA CYS A 92 -2.14 8.99 -10.12
C CYS A 92 -1.78 10.33 -10.75
N ALA A 93 -1.11 11.18 -9.98
CA ALA A 93 -0.47 12.39 -10.46
C ALA A 93 1.04 12.26 -10.30
N LEU A 94 1.82 12.65 -11.32
CA LEU A 94 3.28 12.59 -11.30
C LEU A 94 3.84 13.82 -10.58
N HIS A 95 4.80 13.62 -9.68
CA HIS A 95 5.64 14.67 -9.12
C HIS A 95 6.86 14.86 -10.03
N GLU A 96 6.76 15.75 -11.02
CA GLU A 96 7.78 15.92 -12.08
C GLU A 96 9.15 16.38 -11.55
N GLU A 97 9.20 16.99 -10.37
CA GLU A 97 10.43 17.49 -9.74
C GLU A 97 11.26 16.37 -9.07
N GLU A 98 10.70 15.17 -8.89
CA GLU A 98 11.38 14.07 -8.24
C GLU A 98 12.26 13.28 -9.23
N GLU A 99 13.46 12.90 -8.80
CA GLU A 99 14.44 12.15 -9.63
C GLU A 99 13.84 10.85 -10.19
N ALA A 100 13.02 10.17 -9.40
CA ALA A 100 12.36 8.92 -9.80
C ALA A 100 11.22 9.12 -10.81
N ALA A 101 10.79 10.36 -11.11
CA ALA A 101 9.63 10.64 -11.96
C ALA A 101 9.75 10.03 -13.37
N SER A 102 10.96 10.01 -13.95
CA SER A 102 11.24 9.45 -15.27
C SER A 102 10.82 7.98 -15.41
N THR A 103 10.94 7.19 -14.33
CA THR A 103 10.54 5.78 -14.29
C THR A 103 9.02 5.59 -14.32
N TYR A 104 8.26 6.59 -13.89
CA TYR A 104 6.81 6.52 -13.72
C TYR A 104 6.02 7.38 -14.72
N LEU A 105 6.61 7.81 -15.83
CA LEU A 105 5.94 8.63 -16.84
C LEU A 105 4.66 8.01 -17.39
N THR A 106 4.58 6.68 -17.46
CA THR A 106 3.38 5.95 -17.90
C THR A 106 2.20 6.07 -16.93
N TYR A 107 2.46 6.56 -15.71
CA TYR A 107 1.44 6.82 -14.68
C TYR A 107 1.10 8.30 -14.54
N LYS A 108 1.62 9.18 -15.40
CA LYS A 108 1.19 10.57 -15.48
C LYS A 108 -0.29 10.59 -15.91
N ASP A 109 -1.12 11.24 -15.10
CA ASP A 109 -2.58 11.33 -15.31
C ASP A 109 -3.27 9.95 -15.46
N PHE A 110 -2.64 8.90 -14.92
CA PHE A 110 -3.21 7.56 -14.96
C PHE A 110 -4.45 7.46 -14.08
N HIS A 111 -5.51 6.85 -14.62
CA HIS A 111 -6.71 6.54 -13.86
C HIS A 111 -7.29 5.18 -14.28
N GLN A 112 -7.74 4.41 -13.29
CA GLN A 112 -8.34 3.10 -13.56
C GLN A 112 -9.34 2.72 -12.45
N PRO A 113 -10.52 2.13 -12.81
CA PRO A 113 -11.48 1.66 -11.83
C PRO A 113 -10.88 0.61 -10.88
N VAL A 114 -11.16 0.73 -9.57
CA VAL A 114 -10.72 -0.19 -8.52
C VAL A 114 -10.99 -1.65 -8.88
N ARG A 115 -12.18 -1.94 -9.41
CA ARG A 115 -12.63 -3.30 -9.74
C ARG A 115 -11.83 -3.99 -10.84
N SER A 116 -11.11 -3.23 -11.68
CA SER A 116 -10.43 -3.73 -12.88
C SER A 116 -8.95 -3.42 -12.94
N ILE A 117 -8.39 -2.78 -11.91
CA ILE A 117 -6.96 -2.47 -11.89
C ILE A 117 -6.14 -3.75 -11.72
N PRO A 118 -5.18 -4.05 -12.63
CA PRO A 118 -4.34 -5.24 -12.55
C PRO A 118 -3.36 -5.17 -11.38
N SER A 119 -3.05 -6.32 -10.79
CA SER A 119 -2.17 -6.46 -9.62
C SER A 119 -0.78 -5.82 -9.84
N HIS A 120 -0.16 -6.02 -11.02
CA HIS A 120 1.15 -5.45 -11.32
C HIS A 120 1.13 -3.91 -11.32
N ARG A 121 0.02 -3.28 -11.74
CA ARG A 121 -0.15 -1.82 -11.69
C ARG A 121 -0.31 -1.31 -10.27
N VAL A 122 -1.08 -2.01 -9.43
CA VAL A 122 -1.21 -1.68 -8.00
C VAL A 122 0.16 -1.65 -7.33
N LEU A 123 0.99 -2.68 -7.56
CA LEU A 123 2.33 -2.76 -6.98
C LEU A 123 3.27 -1.68 -7.53
N ALA A 124 3.20 -1.37 -8.84
CA ALA A 124 3.99 -0.31 -9.45
C ALA A 124 3.60 1.08 -8.90
N ILE A 125 2.30 1.38 -8.79
CA ILE A 125 1.78 2.62 -8.22
C ILE A 125 2.22 2.78 -6.76
N ASN A 126 2.09 1.74 -5.94
CA ASN A 126 2.53 1.77 -4.55
C ASN A 126 4.04 2.03 -4.42
N ARG A 127 4.86 1.47 -5.32
CA ARG A 127 6.30 1.76 -5.37
C ARG A 127 6.56 3.21 -5.74
N GLY A 128 5.88 3.74 -6.75
CA GLY A 128 6.02 5.14 -7.16
C GLY A 128 5.64 6.12 -6.06
N GLU A 129 4.58 5.80 -5.29
CA GLU A 129 4.18 6.60 -4.14
C GLU A 129 5.22 6.53 -3.00
N ALA A 130 5.76 5.34 -2.69
CA ALA A 130 6.82 5.18 -1.70
C ALA A 130 8.11 5.94 -2.08
N GLN A 131 8.41 6.06 -3.37
CA GLN A 131 9.52 6.85 -3.92
C GLN A 131 9.18 8.33 -4.12
N LYS A 132 8.00 8.78 -3.68
CA LYS A 132 7.46 10.15 -3.83
C LYS A 132 7.30 10.61 -5.29
N ALA A 133 7.51 9.74 -6.27
CA ALA A 133 7.33 10.03 -7.68
C ALA A 133 5.86 10.17 -8.08
N LEU A 134 4.94 9.52 -7.36
CA LEU A 134 3.52 9.56 -7.61
C LEU A 134 2.74 10.02 -6.37
N LYS A 135 1.71 10.83 -6.60
CA LYS A 135 0.62 11.07 -5.67
C LYS A 135 -0.56 10.21 -6.10
N VAL A 136 -1.03 9.35 -5.21
CA VAL A 136 -2.11 8.41 -5.51
C VAL A 136 -3.34 8.76 -4.68
N THR A 137 -4.50 8.84 -5.32
CA THR A 137 -5.78 9.13 -4.69
C THR A 137 -6.85 8.17 -5.18
N LEU A 138 -7.86 7.94 -4.36
CA LEU A 138 -9.05 7.18 -4.72
C LEU A 138 -10.21 8.16 -4.95
N ALA A 139 -10.53 8.42 -6.21
CA ALA A 139 -11.65 9.27 -6.58
C ALA A 139 -12.97 8.48 -6.49
N VAL A 140 -13.94 9.06 -5.84
CA VAL A 140 -15.32 8.55 -5.72
C VAL A 140 -16.29 9.72 -5.86
N ARG A 141 -17.59 9.43 -5.91
CA ARG A 141 -18.63 10.48 -5.93
C ARG A 141 -18.93 10.94 -4.51
N ASP A 142 -18.02 11.72 -3.93
CA ASP A 142 -18.09 12.18 -2.54
C ASP A 142 -19.40 12.92 -2.22
N ASP A 143 -19.89 13.74 -3.14
CA ASP A 143 -21.14 14.46 -3.05
C ASP A 143 -22.34 13.54 -2.82
N VAL A 144 -22.42 12.45 -3.58
CA VAL A 144 -23.50 11.45 -3.47
C VAL A 144 -23.45 10.73 -2.13
N TYR A 145 -22.26 10.30 -1.70
CA TYR A 145 -22.13 9.56 -0.44
C TYR A 145 -22.29 10.43 0.78
N MET A 146 -21.84 11.67 0.71
CA MET A 146 -22.04 12.65 1.76
C MET A 146 -23.54 12.99 1.93
N GLU A 147 -24.26 13.22 0.83
CA GLU A 147 -25.71 13.49 0.89
C GLU A 147 -26.48 12.26 1.40
N GLU A 148 -26.07 11.05 1.03
CA GLU A 148 -26.67 9.83 1.58
C GLU A 148 -26.46 9.71 3.10
N LEU A 149 -25.30 10.12 3.61
CA LEU A 149 -25.06 10.18 5.05
C LEU A 149 -25.94 11.24 5.72
N CYS A 150 -26.07 12.41 5.11
CA CYS A 150 -26.97 13.46 5.60
C CYS A 150 -28.40 12.93 5.74
N ARG A 151 -28.93 12.24 4.73
CA ARG A 151 -30.30 11.65 4.77
C ARG A 151 -30.46 10.58 5.86
N ARG A 152 -29.40 9.88 6.23
CA ARG A 152 -29.45 8.89 7.32
C ARG A 152 -29.44 9.51 8.70
N ILE A 153 -28.83 10.68 8.84
CA ILE A 153 -28.74 11.41 10.10
C ILE A 153 -29.92 12.34 10.28
N VAL A 154 -30.29 13.12 9.26
CA VAL A 154 -31.42 14.03 9.27
C VAL A 154 -32.69 13.24 8.91
N LYS A 155 -33.49 12.90 9.92
CA LYS A 155 -34.66 12.03 9.76
C LYS A 155 -35.98 12.83 9.64
N ARG A 156 -35.99 14.06 10.15
CA ARG A 156 -37.17 14.92 10.17
C ARG A 156 -36.78 16.40 10.28
N PRO A 157 -37.61 17.32 9.83
CA PRO A 157 -37.38 18.76 10.02
C PRO A 157 -37.29 19.12 11.50
N SER A 158 -36.24 19.83 11.88
CA SER A 158 -36.01 20.30 13.25
C SER A 158 -35.12 21.54 13.23
N PRO A 159 -35.09 22.33 14.34
CA PRO A 159 -34.14 23.46 14.45
C PRO A 159 -32.68 23.05 14.30
N TYR A 160 -32.36 21.76 14.45
CA TYR A 160 -31.00 21.21 14.44
C TYR A 160 -30.55 20.67 13.08
N GLU A 161 -31.38 20.78 12.04
CA GLU A 161 -31.09 20.17 10.72
C GLU A 161 -29.76 20.61 10.15
N GLN A 162 -29.45 21.92 10.21
CA GLN A 162 -28.17 22.41 9.66
C GLN A 162 -26.98 21.87 10.45
N ILE A 163 -27.04 21.82 11.76
CA ILE A 163 -26.00 21.26 12.64
C ILE A 163 -25.76 19.79 12.32
N LEU A 164 -26.82 19.03 12.08
CA LEU A 164 -26.71 17.61 11.73
C LEU A 164 -26.13 17.41 10.33
N ARG A 165 -26.44 18.28 9.38
CA ARG A 165 -25.82 18.27 8.04
C ARG A 165 -24.32 18.58 8.14
N ASP A 166 -23.95 19.58 8.92
CA ASP A 166 -22.54 19.96 9.13
C ASP A 166 -21.76 18.82 9.82
N ALA A 167 -22.35 18.18 10.83
CA ALA A 167 -21.79 17.01 11.50
C ALA A 167 -21.64 15.80 10.56
N ALA A 168 -22.63 15.58 9.68
CA ALA A 168 -22.56 14.53 8.66
C ALA A 168 -21.43 14.78 7.64
N GLN A 169 -21.29 16.03 7.18
CA GLN A 169 -20.23 16.40 6.26
C GLN A 169 -18.84 16.24 6.89
N ASP A 170 -18.67 16.70 8.14
CA ASP A 170 -17.41 16.50 8.89
C ASP A 170 -17.12 15.02 9.08
N SER A 171 -18.11 14.22 9.47
CA SER A 171 -17.99 12.77 9.60
C SER A 171 -17.48 12.13 8.31
N TYR A 172 -18.09 12.47 7.17
CA TYR A 172 -17.71 11.92 5.89
C TYR A 172 -16.29 12.35 5.49
N LYS A 173 -16.04 13.66 5.42
CA LYS A 173 -14.76 14.20 4.88
C LYS A 173 -13.57 13.87 5.76
N ARG A 174 -13.71 13.99 7.08
CA ARG A 174 -12.60 13.87 8.03
C ARG A 174 -12.37 12.44 8.52
N LEU A 175 -13.42 11.65 8.70
CA LEU A 175 -13.34 10.34 9.35
C LEU A 175 -13.54 9.19 8.36
N ILE A 176 -14.64 9.21 7.59
CA ILE A 176 -15.07 8.06 6.81
C ILE A 176 -14.27 7.94 5.50
N ALA A 177 -14.27 8.95 4.65
CA ALA A 177 -13.67 8.87 3.32
C ALA A 177 -12.17 8.53 3.38
N PRO A 178 -11.32 9.17 4.23
CA PRO A 178 -9.92 8.81 4.34
C PRO A 178 -9.68 7.39 4.88
N GLN A 179 -10.59 6.89 5.72
CA GLN A 179 -10.48 5.54 6.24
C GLN A 179 -10.88 4.51 5.18
N MET A 180 -11.95 4.76 4.43
CA MET A 180 -12.38 3.89 3.33
C MET A 180 -11.32 3.83 2.22
N GLU A 181 -10.72 4.95 1.85
CA GLU A 181 -9.63 4.98 0.89
C GLU A 181 -8.48 4.08 1.33
N ARG A 182 -8.01 4.23 2.58
CA ARG A 182 -6.94 3.38 3.13
C ARG A 182 -7.31 1.90 3.13
N GLU A 183 -8.54 1.57 3.51
CA GLU A 183 -9.05 0.20 3.54
C GLU A 183 -9.04 -0.42 2.14
N ILE A 184 -9.61 0.26 1.16
CA ILE A 184 -9.66 -0.21 -0.23
C ILE A 184 -8.25 -0.36 -0.82
N ARG A 185 -7.35 0.59 -0.57
CA ARG A 185 -5.97 0.53 -1.05
C ARG A 185 -5.19 -0.61 -0.40
N ASN A 186 -5.40 -0.88 0.88
CA ASN A 186 -4.80 -2.02 1.57
C ASN A 186 -5.31 -3.34 0.98
N ASP A 187 -6.61 -3.48 0.78
CA ASP A 187 -7.20 -4.67 0.18
C ASP A 187 -6.68 -4.93 -1.25
N LEU A 188 -6.57 -3.86 -2.06
CA LEU A 188 -5.96 -3.95 -3.40
C LEU A 188 -4.51 -4.42 -3.32
N THR A 189 -3.75 -3.88 -2.36
CA THR A 189 -2.34 -4.22 -2.18
C THR A 189 -2.15 -5.67 -1.76
N GLU A 190 -2.93 -6.17 -0.82
CA GLU A 190 -2.85 -7.56 -0.37
C GLU A 190 -3.23 -8.53 -1.51
N LYS A 191 -4.32 -8.26 -2.23
CA LYS A 191 -4.68 -9.05 -3.42
C LYS A 191 -3.58 -9.03 -4.48
N ALA A 192 -2.94 -7.88 -4.69
CA ALA A 192 -1.86 -7.74 -5.68
C ALA A 192 -0.60 -8.51 -5.27
N LYS A 193 -0.24 -8.50 -3.98
CA LYS A 193 0.87 -9.28 -3.43
C LYS A 193 0.62 -10.79 -3.59
N ASP A 194 -0.56 -11.27 -3.20
CA ASP A 194 -0.92 -12.68 -3.32
C ASP A 194 -0.82 -13.18 -4.77
N GLN A 195 -1.29 -12.37 -5.71
CA GLN A 195 -1.20 -12.70 -7.14
C GLN A 195 0.25 -12.68 -7.63
N ALA A 196 1.06 -11.71 -7.21
CA ALA A 196 2.47 -11.62 -7.58
C ALA A 196 3.27 -12.82 -7.06
N ILE A 197 3.02 -13.26 -5.81
CA ILE A 197 3.66 -14.45 -5.23
C ILE A 197 3.32 -15.71 -6.04
N LYS A 198 2.07 -15.88 -6.46
CA LYS A 198 1.64 -17.02 -7.29
C LYS A 198 2.37 -17.03 -8.64
N VAL A 199 2.40 -15.90 -9.33
CA VAL A 199 3.11 -15.78 -10.62
C VAL A 199 4.60 -16.03 -10.45
N PHE A 200 5.21 -15.47 -9.40
CA PHE A 200 6.63 -15.70 -9.11
C PHE A 200 6.91 -17.19 -8.85
N ALA A 201 6.10 -17.84 -8.03
CA ALA A 201 6.26 -19.26 -7.72
C ALA A 201 6.15 -20.15 -8.97
N GLU A 202 5.21 -19.83 -9.87
CA GLU A 202 5.07 -20.55 -11.14
C GLU A 202 6.27 -20.34 -12.06
N ASN A 203 6.74 -19.12 -12.22
CA ASN A 203 7.93 -18.80 -13.01
C ASN A 203 9.18 -19.48 -12.44
N LEU A 204 9.36 -19.44 -11.12
CA LEU A 204 10.48 -20.12 -10.45
C LEU A 204 10.42 -21.63 -10.65
N ARG A 205 9.24 -22.22 -10.50
CA ARG A 205 9.04 -23.65 -10.77
C ARG A 205 9.42 -24.02 -12.19
N ASN A 206 8.97 -23.26 -13.17
CA ASN A 206 9.28 -23.51 -14.58
C ASN A 206 10.78 -23.37 -14.84
N LEU A 207 11.44 -22.40 -14.23
CA LEU A 207 12.88 -22.23 -14.33
C LEU A 207 13.65 -23.43 -13.73
N LEU A 208 13.26 -23.87 -12.51
CA LEU A 208 13.91 -24.99 -11.83
C LEU A 208 13.64 -26.35 -12.48
N LEU A 209 12.54 -26.49 -13.21
CA LEU A 209 12.16 -27.72 -13.93
C LEU A 209 12.69 -27.74 -15.37
N GLN A 210 13.52 -26.81 -15.79
CA GLN A 210 14.15 -26.88 -17.11
C GLN A 210 14.99 -28.15 -17.20
N PRO A 211 14.92 -28.86 -18.34
CA PRO A 211 15.71 -30.07 -18.52
C PRO A 211 17.20 -29.74 -18.50
N PRO A 212 18.05 -30.60 -17.86
CA PRO A 212 19.47 -30.42 -17.85
C PRO A 212 20.07 -30.61 -19.27
N PHE A 213 21.23 -29.99 -19.50
CA PHE A 213 21.99 -30.25 -20.71
C PHE A 213 22.62 -31.64 -20.61
N ALA A 214 21.95 -32.63 -21.21
CA ALA A 214 22.40 -34.03 -21.17
C ALA A 214 23.68 -34.22 -21.96
N GLY A 215 24.55 -35.11 -21.45
CA GLY A 215 25.77 -35.52 -22.14
C GLY A 215 26.91 -34.51 -22.19
N GLN A 216 26.80 -33.40 -21.44
CA GLN A 216 27.82 -32.36 -21.39
C GLN A 216 28.69 -32.49 -20.14
N ILE A 217 29.94 -32.10 -20.29
CA ILE A 217 30.86 -31.82 -19.17
C ILE A 217 30.83 -30.31 -18.97
N ILE A 218 30.32 -29.86 -17.83
CA ILE A 218 29.98 -28.45 -17.61
C ILE A 218 30.93 -27.83 -16.59
N LEU A 219 31.53 -26.68 -16.94
CA LEU A 219 32.23 -25.80 -16.01
C LEU A 219 31.22 -24.74 -15.52
N GLY A 220 30.81 -24.82 -14.27
CA GLY A 220 30.00 -23.78 -13.61
C GLY A 220 30.86 -22.72 -12.96
N LEU A 221 30.62 -21.45 -13.24
CA LEU A 221 31.32 -20.29 -12.67
C LEU A 221 30.35 -19.46 -11.85
N ASP A 222 30.67 -19.20 -10.58
CA ASP A 222 29.93 -18.29 -9.67
C ASP A 222 30.82 -17.07 -9.38
N PRO A 223 30.63 -15.95 -10.12
CA PRO A 223 31.50 -14.80 -10.07
C PRO A 223 31.38 -13.97 -8.79
N GLY A 224 32.49 -13.43 -8.31
CA GLY A 224 32.52 -12.49 -7.18
C GLY A 224 33.78 -11.63 -7.18
N TYR A 225 33.63 -10.31 -6.99
CA TYR A 225 34.74 -9.36 -6.99
C TYR A 225 35.75 -9.59 -5.85
N ARG A 226 35.27 -9.80 -4.61
CA ARG A 226 36.13 -9.92 -3.42
C ARG A 226 36.49 -11.34 -3.09
N THR A 227 35.59 -12.28 -3.27
CA THR A 227 35.78 -13.69 -2.91
C THR A 227 36.37 -14.52 -4.04
N GLY A 228 36.59 -13.92 -5.21
CA GLY A 228 36.97 -14.60 -6.43
C GLY A 228 35.78 -15.31 -7.09
N CYS A 229 35.99 -15.83 -8.29
CA CYS A 229 35.07 -16.67 -9.03
C CYS A 229 35.21 -18.11 -8.58
N LYS A 230 34.17 -18.71 -8.03
CA LYS A 230 34.14 -20.14 -7.71
C LYS A 230 33.84 -20.93 -8.97
N ALA A 231 34.63 -21.97 -9.22
CA ALA A 231 34.48 -22.82 -10.38
C ALA A 231 34.30 -24.28 -9.96
N ALA A 232 33.41 -24.99 -10.65
CA ALA A 232 33.27 -26.44 -10.48
C ALA A 232 32.99 -27.09 -11.83
N VAL A 233 33.68 -28.22 -12.11
CA VAL A 233 33.42 -29.06 -13.27
C VAL A 233 32.56 -30.23 -12.85
N ILE A 234 31.47 -30.46 -13.58
CA ILE A 234 30.59 -31.60 -13.36
C ILE A 234 30.53 -32.46 -14.65
N ASP A 235 30.37 -33.76 -14.49
CA ASP A 235 30.11 -34.69 -15.58
C ASP A 235 28.63 -34.69 -16.01
N SER A 236 28.30 -35.50 -17.00
CA SER A 236 26.94 -35.65 -17.55
C SER A 236 25.91 -36.18 -16.54
N THR A 237 26.37 -36.74 -15.40
CA THR A 237 25.53 -37.27 -14.32
C THR A 237 25.39 -36.29 -13.14
N GLY A 238 26.09 -35.15 -13.17
CA GLY A 238 26.14 -34.15 -12.11
C GLY A 238 27.21 -34.43 -11.03
N THR A 239 28.07 -35.42 -11.25
CA THR A 239 29.21 -35.70 -10.34
C THR A 239 30.26 -34.61 -10.47
N VAL A 240 30.72 -34.04 -9.36
CA VAL A 240 31.77 -33.01 -9.34
C VAL A 240 33.11 -33.68 -9.62
N LEU A 241 33.77 -33.29 -10.72
CA LEU A 241 35.07 -33.78 -11.15
C LEU A 241 36.22 -32.95 -10.61
N ASP A 242 36.05 -31.64 -10.52
CA ASP A 242 37.05 -30.69 -10.06
C ASP A 242 36.40 -29.40 -9.56
N TYR A 243 37.10 -28.64 -8.71
CA TYR A 243 36.65 -27.34 -8.26
C TYR A 243 37.78 -26.43 -7.84
N GLY A 244 37.54 -25.12 -7.85
CA GLY A 244 38.55 -24.13 -7.45
C GLY A 244 38.00 -22.73 -7.32
N THR A 245 38.88 -21.81 -6.90
CA THR A 245 38.51 -20.36 -6.83
C THR A 245 39.57 -19.60 -7.66
N PHE A 246 39.08 -18.74 -8.54
CA PHE A 246 39.89 -17.98 -9.50
C PHE A 246 39.59 -16.49 -9.37
N TYR A 247 40.62 -15.65 -9.49
CA TYR A 247 40.50 -14.19 -9.31
C TYR A 247 40.59 -13.49 -10.66
N LEU A 248 39.45 -13.49 -11.40
CA LEU A 248 39.36 -13.00 -12.78
C LEU A 248 39.46 -11.47 -12.87
N THR A 249 39.05 -10.77 -11.80
CA THR A 249 39.09 -9.30 -11.69
C THR A 249 40.18 -8.80 -10.74
N GLY A 250 41.12 -9.65 -10.35
CA GLY A 250 42.22 -9.35 -9.43
C GLY A 250 43.41 -8.65 -10.08
N SER A 251 44.59 -8.72 -9.43
CA SER A 251 45.85 -8.22 -9.98
C SER A 251 46.23 -8.98 -11.26
N LYS A 252 47.07 -8.37 -12.12
CA LYS A 252 47.54 -9.03 -13.37
C LYS A 252 48.13 -10.44 -13.14
N LYS A 253 48.86 -10.63 -12.04
CA LYS A 253 49.39 -11.94 -11.68
C LYS A 253 48.27 -12.92 -11.34
N GLN A 254 47.31 -12.52 -10.54
CA GLN A 254 46.16 -13.35 -10.21
C GLN A 254 45.31 -13.71 -11.42
N GLN A 255 45.16 -12.79 -12.38
CA GLN A 255 44.47 -13.05 -13.63
C GLN A 255 45.22 -14.10 -14.46
N GLN A 256 46.56 -13.99 -14.58
CA GLN A 256 47.37 -14.97 -15.30
C GLN A 256 47.37 -16.37 -14.65
N ASP A 257 47.44 -16.42 -13.32
CA ASP A 257 47.34 -17.69 -12.57
C ASP A 257 45.91 -18.30 -12.76
N SER A 258 44.89 -17.47 -12.79
CA SER A 258 43.50 -17.90 -13.03
C SER A 258 43.28 -18.40 -14.45
N ASP A 259 43.83 -17.71 -15.47
CA ASP A 259 43.77 -18.12 -16.86
C ASP A 259 44.41 -19.50 -17.06
N THR A 260 45.63 -19.67 -16.53
CA THR A 260 46.32 -20.95 -16.56
C THR A 260 45.56 -22.06 -15.84
N GLY A 261 45.02 -21.75 -14.66
CA GLY A 261 44.27 -22.71 -13.85
C GLY A 261 42.95 -23.16 -14.51
N LEU A 262 42.14 -22.20 -15.03
CA LEU A 262 40.90 -22.49 -15.73
C LEU A 262 41.15 -23.24 -17.05
N THR A 263 42.15 -22.82 -17.84
CA THR A 263 42.55 -23.53 -19.08
C THR A 263 42.92 -24.99 -18.80
N ASN A 264 43.73 -25.21 -17.76
CA ASN A 264 44.10 -26.58 -17.35
C ASN A 264 42.90 -27.41 -16.93
N MET A 265 41.95 -26.80 -16.18
CA MET A 265 40.72 -27.46 -15.75
C MET A 265 39.84 -27.84 -16.95
N ILE A 266 39.66 -26.92 -17.90
CA ILE A 266 38.88 -27.12 -19.14
C ILE A 266 39.49 -28.27 -19.98
N CYS A 267 40.81 -28.20 -20.21
CA CYS A 267 41.49 -29.20 -21.02
C CYS A 267 41.53 -30.57 -20.36
N ARG A 268 41.81 -30.63 -19.05
CA ARG A 268 41.92 -31.90 -18.30
C ARG A 268 40.62 -32.71 -18.33
N HIS A 269 39.50 -32.02 -18.17
CA HIS A 269 38.19 -32.68 -18.06
C HIS A 269 37.39 -32.68 -19.37
N GLY A 270 37.89 -32.05 -20.43
CA GLY A 270 37.21 -31.97 -21.71
C GLY A 270 35.89 -31.23 -21.61
N VAL A 271 35.88 -30.07 -20.93
CA VAL A 271 34.69 -29.24 -20.73
C VAL A 271 34.10 -28.86 -22.09
N THR A 272 32.82 -29.10 -22.25
CA THR A 272 32.06 -28.83 -23.48
C THR A 272 31.11 -27.65 -23.37
N LEU A 273 30.79 -27.23 -22.13
CA LEU A 273 29.89 -26.11 -21.87
C LEU A 273 30.37 -25.33 -20.64
N ILE A 274 30.36 -24.01 -20.74
CA ILE A 274 30.60 -23.10 -19.60
C ILE A 274 29.31 -22.44 -19.23
N SER A 275 28.92 -22.46 -17.94
CA SER A 275 27.79 -21.79 -17.37
C SER A 275 28.27 -20.73 -16.39
N ILE A 276 27.89 -19.47 -16.61
CA ILE A 276 28.27 -18.32 -15.76
C ILE A 276 27.05 -17.85 -14.97
N GLY A 277 27.16 -17.76 -13.65
CA GLY A 277 26.13 -17.22 -12.78
C GLY A 277 25.86 -15.76 -13.10
N ASN A 278 24.55 -15.39 -13.25
CA ASN A 278 24.12 -14.04 -13.60
C ASN A 278 24.07 -13.13 -12.35
N GLY A 279 25.20 -12.98 -11.68
CA GLY A 279 25.36 -12.17 -10.48
C GLY A 279 26.38 -11.05 -10.65
N THR A 280 26.95 -10.63 -9.53
CA THR A 280 28.05 -9.65 -9.49
C THR A 280 29.26 -10.16 -10.26
N ALA A 281 29.88 -9.31 -11.10
CA ALA A 281 31.03 -9.65 -11.95
C ALA A 281 30.78 -10.70 -13.07
N SER A 282 29.51 -10.95 -13.43
CA SER A 282 29.18 -11.88 -14.52
C SER A 282 29.71 -11.40 -15.88
N TYR A 283 29.56 -10.10 -16.16
CA TYR A 283 30.06 -9.50 -17.42
C TYR A 283 31.57 -9.61 -17.56
N GLU A 284 32.33 -9.27 -16.52
CA GLU A 284 33.80 -9.37 -16.51
C GLU A 284 34.26 -10.81 -16.65
N THR A 285 33.52 -11.76 -16.08
CA THR A 285 33.81 -13.20 -16.20
C THR A 285 33.55 -13.72 -17.61
N GLU A 286 32.54 -13.20 -18.30
CA GLU A 286 32.24 -13.52 -19.70
C GLU A 286 33.30 -12.95 -20.66
N GLN A 287 33.85 -11.77 -20.36
CA GLN A 287 34.91 -11.14 -21.17
C GLN A 287 36.30 -11.75 -20.95
N PHE A 288 36.52 -12.40 -19.79
CA PHE A 288 37.77 -13.11 -19.47
C PHE A 288 37.91 -14.39 -20.28
#